data_5dc0db75075c3f59cae3b2d245493bed
#
_entry.id   5dc0db75075c3f59cae3b2d245493bed
#
_cell.length_a   1.000
_cell.length_b   1.000
_cell.length_c   1.000
_cell.angle_alpha   90.00
_cell.angle_beta   90.00
_cell.angle_gamma   90.00
#
_symmetry.space_group_name_H-M   'P 1'
#
loop_
_entity.id
_entity.type
_entity.pdbx_description
1 polymer ?
#
loop_
_entity_poly.entity_id
_entity_poly.type
_entity_poly.pdbx_seq_one_letter_code
_entity_poly.pdbx_strand_id
1 'polypeptide(L)'
;MQVDPDAPLFFWPSRLDSIQKGPQLLTDILYQFIHKNWDRQPQFAFVANGDYQSVCKRIVDQHDFHHLVAVMDFDDNLSRLGYAAADFILMPSRFEPCGLPQMIGPAYGTLPIVHDTGGLHDTVQHLDVKQNTGNGFSFKFFDSAGLHWAMNQAMDFYLLPRPEKNAQIRRIMQENPALYNHSNTANAYIEMYEQMLERPLVL
;
A
#
# COMPACT_ATOMS: atom_id res chain seq x y z
N MET A 1 -8.50 -15.84 9.52
CA MET A 1 -9.12 -15.30 8.28
C MET A 1 -9.46 -16.47 7.37
N GLN A 2 -10.63 -16.48 6.77
CA GLN A 2 -11.02 -17.43 5.74
C GLN A 2 -10.55 -16.88 4.38
N VAL A 3 -9.75 -17.64 3.64
CA VAL A 3 -9.21 -17.18 2.35
C VAL A 3 -10.32 -17.24 1.28
N ASP A 4 -10.55 -16.08 0.63
CA ASP A 4 -11.42 -15.96 -0.55
C ASP A 4 -10.61 -15.26 -1.67
N PRO A 5 -10.27 -15.98 -2.76
CA PRO A 5 -9.47 -15.41 -3.84
C PRO A 5 -10.21 -14.38 -4.71
N ASP A 6 -11.53 -14.28 -4.59
CA ASP A 6 -12.35 -13.29 -5.29
C ASP A 6 -12.68 -12.07 -4.43
N ALA A 7 -12.25 -12.04 -3.15
CA ALA A 7 -12.39 -10.90 -2.26
C ALA A 7 -11.16 -9.98 -2.36
N PRO A 8 -11.34 -8.63 -2.32
CA PRO A 8 -10.22 -7.71 -2.30
C PRO A 8 -9.41 -7.85 -1.00
N LEU A 9 -8.09 -8.01 -1.12
CA LEU A 9 -7.18 -8.12 0.02
C LEU A 9 -6.38 -6.84 0.22
N PHE A 10 -6.56 -6.23 1.40
CA PHE A 10 -5.80 -5.08 1.88
C PHE A 10 -4.70 -5.55 2.83
N PHE A 11 -3.46 -5.20 2.51
CA PHE A 11 -2.28 -5.61 3.27
C PHE A 11 -1.67 -4.43 4.02
N TRP A 12 -1.33 -4.64 5.29
CA TRP A 12 -0.59 -3.69 6.11
C TRP A 12 0.83 -4.21 6.39
N PRO A 13 1.87 -3.71 5.70
CA PRO A 13 3.24 -4.24 5.78
C PRO A 13 4.13 -3.54 6.80
N SER A 14 3.67 -2.46 7.44
CA SER A 14 4.50 -1.62 8.29
C SER A 14 4.14 -1.76 9.77
N ARG A 15 5.04 -1.29 10.67
CA ARG A 15 4.77 -1.30 12.10
C ARG A 15 3.41 -0.64 12.43
N LEU A 16 2.71 -1.19 13.39
CA LEU A 16 1.47 -0.61 13.92
C LEU A 16 1.80 0.45 14.97
N ASP A 17 2.40 1.54 14.50
CA ASP A 17 2.89 2.68 15.27
C ASP A 17 1.88 3.84 15.14
N SER A 18 1.25 4.20 16.25
CA SER A 18 0.19 5.22 16.31
C SER A 18 0.67 6.64 16.03
N ILE A 19 1.97 6.91 16.23
CA ILE A 19 2.55 8.25 16.02
C ILE A 19 2.85 8.47 14.53
N GLN A 20 3.45 7.49 13.87
CA GLN A 20 3.96 7.63 12.51
C GLN A 20 3.08 6.97 11.45
N LYS A 21 2.69 5.71 11.66
CA LYS A 21 2.11 4.87 10.59
C LYS A 21 0.59 5.00 10.44
N GLY A 22 -0.09 5.63 11.38
CA GLY A 22 -1.51 5.98 11.27
C GLY A 22 -2.51 4.83 11.31
N PRO A 23 -2.29 3.74 12.08
CA PRO A 23 -3.24 2.63 12.17
C PRO A 23 -4.61 3.07 12.71
N GLN A 24 -4.65 4.15 13.51
CA GLN A 24 -5.89 4.72 14.03
C GLN A 24 -6.85 5.16 12.92
N LEU A 25 -6.33 5.69 11.80
CA LEU A 25 -7.19 6.12 10.69
C LEU A 25 -7.97 4.94 10.10
N LEU A 26 -7.30 3.78 10.01
CA LEU A 26 -7.96 2.57 9.50
C LEU A 26 -8.95 2.00 10.54
N THR A 27 -8.57 1.93 11.81
CA THR A 27 -9.45 1.37 12.84
C THR A 27 -10.71 2.18 13.07
N ASP A 28 -10.67 3.50 12.87
CA ASP A 28 -11.82 4.38 12.94
C ASP A 28 -12.89 4.06 11.88
N ILE A 29 -12.47 3.56 10.72
CA ILE A 29 -13.35 3.33 9.57
C ILE A 29 -13.56 1.85 9.24
N LEU A 30 -12.80 0.93 9.83
CA LEU A 30 -12.76 -0.48 9.45
C LEU A 30 -14.14 -1.13 9.48
N TYR A 31 -14.89 -0.90 10.56
CA TYR A 31 -16.26 -1.39 10.70
C TYR A 31 -17.16 -0.89 9.58
N GLN A 32 -17.19 0.42 9.36
CA GLN A 32 -18.04 1.03 8.33
C GLN A 32 -17.65 0.57 6.91
N PHE A 33 -16.34 0.45 6.65
CA PHE A 33 -15.83 0.03 5.36
C PHE A 33 -16.20 -1.41 5.05
N ILE A 34 -16.03 -2.34 6.00
CA ILE A 34 -16.43 -3.75 5.84
C ILE A 34 -17.93 -3.85 5.62
N HIS A 35 -18.75 -3.17 6.43
CA HIS A 35 -20.20 -3.23 6.29
C HIS A 35 -20.71 -2.62 4.98
N LYS A 36 -20.12 -1.52 4.52
CA LYS A 36 -20.46 -0.90 3.22
C LYS A 36 -20.17 -1.85 2.05
N ASN A 37 -19.13 -2.64 2.16
CA ASN A 37 -18.67 -3.56 1.11
C ASN A 37 -18.93 -5.04 1.46
N TRP A 38 -19.95 -5.30 2.27
CA TRP A 38 -20.22 -6.63 2.82
C TRP A 38 -20.42 -7.72 1.75
N ASP A 39 -21.00 -7.37 0.62
CA ASP A 39 -21.20 -8.25 -0.54
C ASP A 39 -19.89 -8.67 -1.22
N ARG A 40 -18.78 -7.98 -0.94
CA ARG A 40 -17.44 -8.22 -1.48
C ARG A 40 -16.49 -8.83 -0.47
N GLN A 41 -16.89 -8.93 0.79
CA GLN A 41 -16.12 -9.53 1.88
C GLN A 41 -14.65 -9.06 1.92
N PRO A 42 -14.36 -7.73 1.95
CA PRO A 42 -12.99 -7.23 1.90
C PRO A 42 -12.16 -7.80 3.03
N GLN A 43 -11.00 -8.32 2.69
CA GLN A 43 -10.08 -8.97 3.60
C GLN A 43 -8.93 -8.04 3.99
N PHE A 44 -8.46 -8.16 5.23
CA PHE A 44 -7.37 -7.36 5.77
C PHE A 44 -6.31 -8.26 6.41
N ALA A 45 -5.06 -8.11 6.00
CA ALA A 45 -3.92 -8.82 6.58
C ALA A 45 -2.92 -7.82 7.17
N PHE A 46 -2.71 -7.91 8.47
CA PHE A 46 -1.66 -7.17 9.17
C PHE A 46 -0.54 -8.15 9.51
N VAL A 47 0.67 -7.91 9.00
CA VAL A 47 1.89 -8.66 9.36
C VAL A 47 2.84 -7.66 10.01
N ALA A 48 2.57 -7.33 11.28
CA ALA A 48 3.19 -6.16 11.89
C ALA A 48 3.17 -6.22 13.42
N ASN A 49 4.28 -5.82 14.03
CA ASN A 49 4.34 -5.52 15.45
C ASN A 49 4.09 -4.02 15.69
N GLY A 50 3.71 -3.65 16.89
CA GLY A 50 3.56 -2.25 17.31
C GLY A 50 2.59 -2.08 18.48
N ASP A 51 2.58 -0.87 19.02
CA ASP A 51 1.74 -0.49 20.17
C ASP A 51 0.24 -0.57 19.87
N TYR A 52 -0.14 -0.45 18.58
CA TYR A 52 -1.52 -0.46 18.14
C TYR A 52 -2.08 -1.86 17.76
N GLN A 53 -1.24 -2.89 17.81
CA GLN A 53 -1.66 -4.26 17.45
C GLN A 53 -2.80 -4.76 18.34
N SER A 54 -2.75 -4.48 19.65
CA SER A 54 -3.80 -4.87 20.59
C SER A 54 -5.14 -4.19 20.32
N VAL A 55 -5.12 -2.97 19.78
CA VAL A 55 -6.33 -2.25 19.38
C VAL A 55 -6.96 -2.92 18.16
N CYS A 56 -6.15 -3.26 17.14
CA CYS A 56 -6.61 -3.99 15.97
C CYS A 56 -7.24 -5.34 16.37
N LYS A 57 -6.56 -6.14 17.20
CA LYS A 57 -7.09 -7.43 17.69
C LYS A 57 -8.42 -7.25 18.41
N ARG A 58 -8.54 -6.25 19.28
CA ARG A 58 -9.78 -5.95 20.02
C ARG A 58 -10.95 -5.59 19.08
N ILE A 59 -10.71 -4.83 18.03
CA ILE A 59 -11.75 -4.48 17.06
C ILE A 59 -12.23 -5.73 16.31
N VAL A 60 -11.30 -6.61 15.94
CA VAL A 60 -11.62 -7.89 15.31
C VAL A 60 -12.50 -8.74 16.22
N ASP A 61 -12.15 -8.83 17.52
CA ASP A 61 -12.92 -9.57 18.52
C ASP A 61 -14.31 -8.97 18.76
N GLN A 62 -14.40 -7.64 18.89
CA GLN A 62 -15.64 -6.92 19.16
C GLN A 62 -16.69 -7.04 18.06
N HIS A 63 -16.24 -7.15 16.81
CA HIS A 63 -17.12 -7.17 15.64
C HIS A 63 -17.18 -8.54 14.95
N ASP A 64 -16.54 -9.57 15.53
CA ASP A 64 -16.45 -10.93 14.97
C ASP A 64 -15.90 -10.97 13.54
N PHE A 65 -14.87 -10.15 13.27
CA PHE A 65 -14.23 -10.05 11.95
C PHE A 65 -13.13 -11.08 11.72
N HIS A 66 -13.03 -12.13 12.53
CA HIS A 66 -11.98 -13.17 12.41
C HIS A 66 -11.91 -13.84 11.04
N HIS A 67 -13.04 -13.88 10.32
CA HIS A 67 -13.09 -14.45 8.98
C HIS A 67 -12.57 -13.50 7.89
N LEU A 68 -12.55 -12.18 8.14
CA LEU A 68 -12.12 -11.14 7.19
C LEU A 68 -10.77 -10.52 7.55
N VAL A 69 -10.37 -10.51 8.81
CA VAL A 69 -9.21 -9.76 9.29
C VAL A 69 -8.24 -10.68 10.03
N ALA A 70 -6.99 -10.71 9.57
CA ALA A 70 -5.88 -11.38 10.24
C ALA A 70 -4.91 -10.35 10.81
N VAL A 71 -4.60 -10.45 12.12
CA VAL A 71 -3.59 -9.62 12.79
C VAL A 71 -2.50 -10.54 13.32
N MET A 72 -1.38 -10.57 12.62
CA MET A 72 -0.24 -11.45 12.85
C MET A 72 0.97 -10.62 13.30
N ASP A 73 1.86 -11.24 14.06
CA ASP A 73 3.15 -10.67 14.38
C ASP A 73 4.01 -10.56 13.11
N PHE A 74 4.97 -9.66 13.14
CA PHE A 74 5.87 -9.50 12.00
C PHE A 74 6.65 -10.78 11.73
N ASP A 75 6.58 -11.21 10.48
CA ASP A 75 7.36 -12.31 9.92
C ASP A 75 7.75 -11.93 8.48
N ASP A 76 9.04 -12.06 8.15
CA ASP A 76 9.56 -11.64 6.84
C ASP A 76 8.97 -12.45 5.69
N ASN A 77 8.78 -13.76 5.86
CA ASN A 77 8.20 -14.60 4.82
C ASN A 77 6.72 -14.29 4.59
N LEU A 78 5.95 -14.11 5.68
CA LEU A 78 4.55 -13.70 5.57
C LEU A 78 4.43 -12.29 4.95
N SER A 79 5.35 -11.37 5.28
CA SER A 79 5.37 -10.04 4.67
C SER A 79 5.60 -10.12 3.16
N ARG A 80 6.55 -10.95 2.70
CA ARG A 80 6.79 -11.19 1.27
C ARG A 80 5.58 -11.80 0.56
N LEU A 81 4.93 -12.78 1.20
CA LEU A 81 3.69 -13.37 0.69
C LEU A 81 2.56 -12.33 0.63
N GLY A 82 2.48 -11.44 1.63
CA GLY A 82 1.51 -10.35 1.67
C GLY A 82 1.62 -9.43 0.44
N TYR A 83 2.83 -9.04 0.04
CA TYR A 83 3.04 -8.27 -1.21
C TYR A 83 2.58 -9.01 -2.46
N ALA A 84 2.77 -10.32 -2.51
CA ALA A 84 2.41 -11.11 -3.69
C ALA A 84 0.92 -11.49 -3.75
N ALA A 85 0.24 -11.53 -2.62
CA ALA A 85 -1.14 -11.97 -2.51
C ALA A 85 -2.16 -10.84 -2.49
N ALA A 86 -1.77 -9.64 -2.04
CA ALA A 86 -2.70 -8.54 -1.84
C ALA A 86 -3.03 -7.79 -3.14
N ASP A 87 -4.20 -7.17 -3.17
CA ASP A 87 -4.58 -6.20 -4.20
C ASP A 87 -4.09 -4.80 -3.83
N PHE A 88 -4.10 -4.48 -2.53
CA PHE A 88 -3.78 -3.14 -2.04
C PHE A 88 -2.86 -3.17 -0.83
N ILE A 89 -1.95 -2.18 -0.74
CA ILE A 89 -1.11 -1.92 0.44
C ILE A 89 -1.59 -0.65 1.12
N LEU A 90 -1.76 -0.71 2.43
CA LEU A 90 -2.18 0.42 3.26
C LEU A 90 -0.97 1.11 3.90
N MET A 91 -0.77 2.39 3.57
CA MET A 91 0.30 3.24 4.12
C MET A 91 -0.22 4.63 4.49
N PRO A 92 -1.16 4.74 5.45
CA PRO A 92 -1.70 6.03 5.88
C PRO A 92 -0.76 6.75 6.87
N SER A 93 0.53 6.81 6.54
CA SER A 93 1.55 7.38 7.41
C SER A 93 1.36 8.89 7.58
N ARG A 94 1.47 9.41 8.80
CA ARG A 94 1.45 10.84 9.08
C ARG A 94 2.64 11.55 8.42
N PHE A 95 3.79 10.91 8.47
CA PHE A 95 5.00 11.31 7.75
C PHE A 95 5.77 10.05 7.32
N GLU A 96 6.38 10.09 6.14
CA GLU A 96 7.15 8.98 5.58
C GLU A 96 8.34 9.54 4.81
N PRO A 97 9.56 9.54 5.38
CA PRO A 97 10.73 10.13 4.72
C PRO A 97 11.05 9.49 3.38
N CYS A 98 10.88 8.17 3.25
CA CYS A 98 11.11 7.43 2.02
C CYS A 98 9.96 6.45 1.76
N GLY A 99 9.82 5.43 2.61
CA GLY A 99 8.96 4.28 2.38
C GLY A 99 9.56 3.30 1.36
N LEU A 100 9.34 2.01 1.57
CA LEU A 100 9.69 0.96 0.63
C LEU A 100 8.47 0.21 0.11
N PRO A 101 7.44 -0.05 0.93
CA PRO A 101 6.30 -0.85 0.52
C PRO A 101 5.59 -0.35 -0.73
N GLN A 102 5.44 0.97 -0.90
CA GLN A 102 4.82 1.59 -2.07
C GLN A 102 5.62 1.43 -3.37
N MET A 103 6.90 1.08 -3.26
CA MET A 103 7.76 0.76 -4.41
C MET A 103 7.86 -0.75 -4.64
N ILE A 104 7.78 -1.56 -3.57
CA ILE A 104 7.83 -3.02 -3.65
C ILE A 104 6.52 -3.59 -4.19
N GLY A 105 5.38 -3.18 -3.61
CA GLY A 105 4.06 -3.71 -3.95
C GLY A 105 3.72 -3.65 -5.43
N PRO A 106 3.88 -2.50 -6.11
CA PRO A 106 3.59 -2.39 -7.53
C PRO A 106 4.38 -3.34 -8.43
N ALA A 107 5.59 -3.77 -8.03
CA ALA A 107 6.32 -4.80 -8.76
C ALA A 107 5.64 -6.18 -8.71
N TYR A 108 4.79 -6.42 -7.71
CA TYR A 108 3.95 -7.62 -7.58
C TYR A 108 2.51 -7.41 -8.10
N GLY A 109 2.18 -6.19 -8.51
CA GLY A 109 0.82 -5.84 -8.95
C GLY A 109 -0.10 -5.36 -7.81
N THR A 110 0.44 -5.15 -6.61
CA THR A 110 -0.30 -4.70 -5.44
C THR A 110 -0.23 -3.18 -5.34
N LEU A 111 -1.36 -2.49 -5.43
CA LEU A 111 -1.39 -1.03 -5.54
C LEU A 111 -1.39 -0.33 -4.16
N PRO A 112 -0.58 0.72 -3.96
CA PRO A 112 -0.51 1.43 -2.70
C PRO A 112 -1.69 2.40 -2.50
N ILE A 113 -2.20 2.43 -1.26
CA ILE A 113 -3.13 3.45 -0.76
C ILE A 113 -2.36 4.24 0.30
N VAL A 114 -2.07 5.51 0.03
CA VAL A 114 -1.10 6.28 0.80
C VAL A 114 -1.62 7.65 1.22
N HIS A 115 -1.15 8.15 2.37
CA HIS A 115 -1.23 9.57 2.67
C HIS A 115 -0.17 10.32 1.84
N ASP A 116 -0.57 11.43 1.23
CA ASP A 116 0.26 12.26 0.34
C ASP A 116 1.30 13.06 1.14
N THR A 117 2.42 12.39 1.51
CA THR A 117 3.46 12.98 2.36
C THR A 117 4.85 12.39 2.07
N GLY A 118 5.89 13.25 2.07
CA GLY A 118 7.29 12.86 1.92
C GLY A 118 7.53 11.89 0.77
N GLY A 119 8.25 10.79 1.00
CA GLY A 119 8.55 9.81 -0.05
C GLY A 119 7.32 9.13 -0.66
N LEU A 120 6.17 9.13 0.01
CA LEU A 120 4.91 8.66 -0.59
C LEU A 120 4.40 9.65 -1.64
N HIS A 121 4.51 10.97 -1.37
CA HIS A 121 4.22 12.02 -2.35
C HIS A 121 5.09 11.89 -3.60
N ASP A 122 6.39 11.63 -3.40
CA ASP A 122 7.37 11.59 -4.50
C ASP A 122 7.22 10.34 -5.38
N THR A 123 6.64 9.26 -4.85
CA THR A 123 6.67 7.93 -5.50
C THR A 123 5.29 7.39 -5.89
N VAL A 124 4.20 7.96 -5.35
CA VAL A 124 2.83 7.51 -5.65
C VAL A 124 2.00 8.63 -6.27
N GLN A 125 1.64 8.45 -7.52
CA GLN A 125 0.69 9.30 -8.22
C GLN A 125 -0.69 8.65 -8.20
N HIS A 126 -1.74 9.45 -7.96
CA HIS A 126 -3.12 8.96 -7.98
C HIS A 126 -3.48 8.36 -9.34
N LEU A 127 -4.06 7.16 -9.32
CA LEU A 127 -4.36 6.38 -10.52
C LEU A 127 -5.52 7.01 -11.32
N ASP A 128 -5.27 7.33 -12.57
CA ASP A 128 -6.28 7.68 -13.56
C ASP A 128 -6.33 6.63 -14.65
N VAL A 129 -7.34 5.75 -14.59
CA VAL A 129 -7.53 4.64 -15.55
C VAL A 129 -7.77 5.14 -16.96
N LYS A 130 -8.47 6.29 -17.13
CA LYS A 130 -8.82 6.84 -18.44
C LYS A 130 -7.59 7.42 -19.16
N GLN A 131 -6.70 8.02 -18.38
CA GLN A 131 -5.47 8.60 -18.91
C GLN A 131 -4.28 7.63 -18.93
N ASN A 132 -4.44 6.42 -18.37
CA ASN A 132 -3.37 5.45 -18.17
C ASN A 132 -2.18 6.03 -17.38
N THR A 133 -2.45 6.81 -16.33
CA THR A 133 -1.43 7.43 -15.47
C THR A 133 -1.62 7.06 -14.02
N GLY A 134 -0.59 7.29 -13.20
CA GLY A 134 -0.61 6.97 -11.77
C GLY A 134 -0.39 5.50 -11.47
N ASN A 135 -0.11 5.21 -10.19
CA ASN A 135 0.32 3.89 -9.74
C ASN A 135 -0.27 3.48 -8.38
N GLY A 136 -1.19 4.29 -7.81
CA GLY A 136 -1.80 4.01 -6.52
C GLY A 136 -2.92 4.99 -6.18
N PHE A 137 -3.35 5.02 -4.94
CA PHE A 137 -4.43 5.86 -4.45
C PHE A 137 -3.90 6.75 -3.34
N SER A 138 -3.76 8.05 -3.59
CA SER A 138 -3.26 9.02 -2.61
C SER A 138 -4.39 9.87 -2.04
N PHE A 139 -4.34 10.18 -0.75
CA PHE A 139 -5.24 11.11 -0.08
C PHE A 139 -4.45 12.22 0.62
N LYS A 140 -4.98 13.43 0.59
CA LYS A 140 -4.23 14.64 0.94
C LYS A 140 -4.25 15.00 2.43
N PHE A 141 -5.37 14.76 3.12
CA PHE A 141 -5.53 15.13 4.52
C PHE A 141 -5.34 13.91 5.41
N PHE A 142 -4.48 14.03 6.43
CA PHE A 142 -4.22 12.95 7.40
C PHE A 142 -5.40 12.80 8.36
N ASP A 143 -6.48 12.22 7.85
CA ASP A 143 -7.68 11.90 8.61
C ASP A 143 -8.36 10.62 8.09
N SER A 144 -9.27 10.09 8.90
CA SER A 144 -9.98 8.85 8.59
C SER A 144 -10.91 8.99 7.38
N ALA A 145 -11.42 10.20 7.11
CA ALA A 145 -12.26 10.46 5.95
C ALA A 145 -11.45 10.41 4.64
N GLY A 146 -10.23 10.98 4.64
CA GLY A 146 -9.32 10.91 3.51
C GLY A 146 -8.91 9.49 3.18
N LEU A 147 -8.53 8.69 4.19
CA LEU A 147 -8.24 7.26 4.01
C LEU A 147 -9.46 6.51 3.47
N HIS A 148 -10.64 6.73 4.05
CA HIS A 148 -11.88 6.09 3.61
C HIS A 148 -12.20 6.41 2.15
N TRP A 149 -12.00 7.67 1.74
CA TRP A 149 -12.17 8.07 0.35
C TRP A 149 -11.20 7.30 -0.58
N ALA A 150 -9.91 7.26 -0.25
CA ALA A 150 -8.91 6.55 -1.07
C ALA A 150 -9.18 5.05 -1.15
N MET A 151 -9.60 4.43 -0.06
CA MET A 151 -10.00 3.01 -0.04
C MET A 151 -11.24 2.75 -0.91
N ASN A 152 -12.21 3.68 -0.96
CA ASN A 152 -13.35 3.56 -1.87
C ASN A 152 -12.91 3.69 -3.34
N GLN A 153 -11.97 4.59 -3.68
CA GLN A 153 -11.40 4.67 -5.04
C GLN A 153 -10.69 3.35 -5.42
N ALA A 154 -10.00 2.74 -4.48
CA ALA A 154 -9.39 1.42 -4.68
C ALA A 154 -10.45 0.33 -4.91
N MET A 155 -11.57 0.35 -4.18
CA MET A 155 -12.69 -0.57 -4.42
C MET A 155 -13.35 -0.34 -5.79
N ASP A 156 -13.55 0.92 -6.19
CA ASP A 156 -14.08 1.24 -7.53
C ASP A 156 -13.16 0.67 -8.63
N PHE A 157 -11.85 0.80 -8.46
CA PHE A 157 -10.86 0.17 -9.35
C PHE A 157 -10.93 -1.36 -9.32
N TYR A 158 -11.05 -1.97 -8.14
CA TYR A 158 -11.15 -3.43 -8.00
C TYR A 158 -12.34 -3.99 -8.77
N LEU A 159 -13.45 -3.25 -8.79
CA LEU A 159 -14.71 -3.63 -9.45
C LEU A 159 -14.73 -3.38 -10.96
N LEU A 160 -13.70 -2.79 -11.52
CA LEU A 160 -13.58 -2.64 -12.98
C LEU A 160 -13.60 -4.00 -13.70
N PRO A 161 -14.03 -4.04 -14.97
CA PRO A 161 -13.88 -5.24 -15.80
C PRO A 161 -12.44 -5.77 -15.75
N ARG A 162 -12.27 -7.08 -15.61
CA ARG A 162 -10.94 -7.72 -15.51
C ARG A 162 -9.94 -7.26 -16.59
N PRO A 163 -10.33 -7.07 -17.88
CA PRO A 163 -9.38 -6.59 -18.89
C PRO A 163 -8.82 -5.20 -18.59
N GLU A 164 -9.67 -4.26 -18.14
CA GLU A 164 -9.27 -2.89 -17.81
C GLU A 164 -8.37 -2.86 -16.57
N LYS A 165 -8.80 -3.53 -15.50
CA LYS A 165 -8.00 -3.67 -14.26
C LYS A 165 -6.63 -4.27 -14.56
N ASN A 166 -6.58 -5.40 -15.26
CA ASN A 166 -5.34 -6.09 -15.57
C ASN A 166 -4.43 -5.29 -16.51
N ALA A 167 -4.97 -4.46 -17.40
CA ALA A 167 -4.16 -3.57 -18.23
C ALA A 167 -3.38 -2.55 -17.37
N GLN A 168 -4.06 -1.93 -16.38
CA GLN A 168 -3.41 -1.00 -15.45
C GLN A 168 -2.36 -1.69 -14.56
N ILE A 169 -2.71 -2.84 -14.00
CA ILE A 169 -1.78 -3.60 -13.15
C ILE A 169 -0.53 -3.98 -13.96
N ARG A 170 -0.67 -4.50 -15.17
CA ARG A 170 0.48 -4.85 -16.04
C ARG A 170 1.35 -3.64 -16.36
N ARG A 171 0.75 -2.50 -16.70
CA ARG A 171 1.48 -1.25 -16.95
C ARG A 171 2.32 -0.89 -15.74
N ILE A 172 1.70 -0.84 -14.55
CA ILE A 172 2.36 -0.48 -13.31
C ILE A 172 3.48 -1.47 -12.94
N MET A 173 3.24 -2.78 -13.11
CA MET A 173 4.26 -3.81 -12.90
C MET A 173 5.47 -3.70 -13.83
N GLN A 174 5.29 -3.14 -15.02
CA GLN A 174 6.37 -2.93 -15.98
C GLN A 174 7.14 -1.63 -15.69
N GLU A 175 6.41 -0.55 -15.39
CA GLU A 175 6.99 0.78 -15.14
C GLU A 175 7.74 0.86 -13.81
N ASN A 176 7.21 0.25 -12.75
CA ASN A 176 7.74 0.38 -11.40
C ASN A 176 9.17 -0.15 -11.22
N PRO A 177 9.54 -1.37 -11.68
CA PRO A 177 10.93 -1.84 -11.58
C PRO A 177 11.89 -1.05 -12.46
N ALA A 178 11.43 -0.42 -13.54
CA ALA A 178 12.25 0.44 -14.36
C ALA A 178 12.62 1.74 -13.64
N LEU A 179 11.74 2.24 -12.76
CA LEU A 179 11.98 3.46 -11.97
C LEU A 179 12.77 3.17 -10.69
N TYR A 180 12.36 2.13 -9.95
CA TYR A 180 12.85 1.84 -8.60
C TYR A 180 13.70 0.56 -8.58
N ASN A 181 14.98 0.69 -8.95
CA ASN A 181 15.95 -0.41 -8.92
C ASN A 181 17.33 0.06 -8.44
N HIS A 182 18.15 -0.88 -8.00
CA HIS A 182 19.48 -0.57 -7.48
C HIS A 182 20.42 0.04 -8.53
N SER A 183 20.26 -0.31 -9.81
CA SER A 183 21.10 0.24 -10.89
C SER A 183 20.85 1.72 -11.08
N ASN A 184 19.58 2.16 -11.09
CA ASN A 184 19.23 3.57 -11.20
C ASN A 184 19.78 4.36 -10.00
N THR A 185 19.64 3.82 -8.79
CA THR A 185 20.20 4.44 -7.59
C THR A 185 21.72 4.55 -7.66
N ALA A 186 22.42 3.48 -8.06
CA ALA A 186 23.86 3.47 -8.20
C ALA A 186 24.32 4.49 -9.24
N ASN A 187 23.66 4.55 -10.41
CA ASN A 187 23.99 5.52 -11.45
C ASN A 187 23.80 6.96 -10.95
N ALA A 188 22.72 7.28 -10.24
CA ALA A 188 22.51 8.60 -9.67
C ALA A 188 23.62 9.01 -8.67
N TYR A 189 24.11 8.06 -7.85
CA TYR A 189 25.25 8.30 -6.97
C TYR A 189 26.56 8.50 -7.77
N ILE A 190 26.79 7.72 -8.81
CA ILE A 190 27.96 7.87 -9.68
C ILE A 190 27.95 9.25 -10.33
N GLU A 191 26.84 9.65 -10.95
CA GLU A 191 26.67 10.97 -11.57
C GLU A 191 26.91 12.11 -10.56
N MET A 192 26.40 11.99 -9.35
CA MET A 192 26.64 12.98 -8.30
C MET A 192 28.11 13.07 -7.92
N TYR A 193 28.81 11.94 -7.77
CA TYR A 193 30.25 11.93 -7.47
C TYR A 193 31.09 12.46 -8.63
N GLU A 194 30.73 12.16 -9.88
CA GLU A 194 31.40 12.70 -11.07
C GLU A 194 31.28 14.25 -11.12
N GLN A 195 30.10 14.78 -10.82
CA GLN A 195 29.88 16.21 -10.71
C GLN A 195 30.73 16.84 -9.59
N MET A 196 30.80 16.19 -8.41
CA MET A 196 31.62 16.70 -7.29
C MET A 196 33.13 16.66 -7.58
N LEU A 197 33.59 15.69 -8.35
CA LEU A 197 35.01 15.48 -8.67
C LEU A 197 35.41 16.13 -10.00
N GLU A 198 34.45 16.67 -10.75
CA GLU A 198 34.63 17.24 -12.09
C GLU A 198 35.35 16.27 -13.06
N ARG A 199 35.10 14.97 -12.91
CA ARG A 199 35.68 13.93 -13.78
C ARG A 199 34.82 12.66 -13.78
N PRO A 200 34.83 11.86 -14.86
CA PRO A 200 34.19 10.57 -14.88
C PRO A 200 34.83 9.58 -13.88
N LEU A 201 34.00 8.74 -13.25
CA LEU A 201 34.42 7.65 -12.36
C LEU A 201 34.41 6.31 -13.08
N VAL A 202 33.55 6.15 -14.09
CA VAL A 202 33.44 4.96 -14.91
C VAL A 202 33.80 5.34 -16.35
N LEU A 203 34.72 4.59 -16.93
CA LEU A 203 35.16 4.76 -18.34
C LEU A 203 34.27 3.93 -19.27
#